data_8b910b8ef66718135034079de6dd4938
#
_entry.id   8b910b8ef66718135034079de6dd4938
#
_cell.length_a   1.000
_cell.length_b   1.000
_cell.length_c   1.000
_cell.angle_alpha   90.00
_cell.angle_beta   90.00
_cell.angle_gamma   90.00
#
_symmetry.space_group_name_H-M   'P 1'
#
loop_
_entity.id
_entity.type
_entity.pdbx_description
1 polymer ?
#
loop_
_entity_poly.entity_id
_entity_poly.type
_entity_poly.pdbx_seq_one_letter_code
_entity_poly.pdbx_strand_id
1 'polypeptide(L)'
;IAPAGEMAATAAETIIGSVAHALQSEADDERPIISGELPIGGHRFEGLLPPVVASPTFTIRRRASRLLPLDDYIADKVMTEAQATVIRSAIANRLNIVIAGGTGSGKTTLANAVIAEIIASAPDDRMVILEDTAEIRCAAENAVCLHTSDTIDMARLLKSTMRLRPDRIIVGEVRDGAALTLLKAWNTGHPGGVTTV
;
A
#
# COMPACT_ATOMS: atom_id res chain seq x y z
N ILE A 1 -5.14 -2.32 -21.36
CA ILE A 1 -4.06 -3.32 -21.59
C ILE A 1 -4.09 -3.66 -23.08
N ALA A 2 -2.99 -3.41 -23.78
CA ALA A 2 -2.85 -3.79 -25.18
C ALA A 2 -2.16 -5.17 -25.26
N PRO A 3 -2.55 -6.06 -26.20
CA PRO A 3 -1.83 -7.30 -26.45
C PRO A 3 -0.38 -6.99 -26.83
N ALA A 4 0.57 -7.68 -26.18
CA ALA A 4 2.01 -7.48 -26.40
C ALA A 4 2.69 -8.71 -27.04
N GLY A 5 1.94 -9.79 -27.28
CA GLY A 5 2.40 -11.05 -27.81
C GLY A 5 1.92 -12.26 -27.03
N GLU A 6 2.39 -13.43 -27.42
CA GLU A 6 2.10 -14.71 -26.75
C GLU A 6 3.34 -15.20 -25.99
N MET A 7 3.13 -15.84 -24.87
CA MET A 7 4.17 -16.47 -24.06
C MET A 7 3.90 -17.97 -23.98
N ALA A 8 4.92 -18.79 -24.16
CA ALA A 8 4.80 -20.23 -23.98
C ALA A 8 4.52 -20.55 -22.48
N ALA A 9 3.66 -21.55 -22.23
CA ALA A 9 3.34 -21.99 -20.87
C ALA A 9 4.57 -22.34 -20.03
N THR A 10 5.54 -23.04 -20.63
CA THR A 10 6.82 -23.39 -19.98
C THR A 10 7.65 -22.17 -19.58
N ALA A 11 7.60 -21.09 -20.37
CA ALA A 11 8.27 -19.84 -20.02
C ALA A 11 7.59 -19.14 -18.83
N ALA A 12 6.26 -19.12 -18.81
CA ALA A 12 5.50 -18.58 -17.69
C ALA A 12 5.75 -19.37 -16.41
N GLU A 13 5.76 -20.70 -16.48
CA GLU A 13 6.07 -21.58 -15.35
C GLU A 13 7.50 -21.33 -14.80
N THR A 14 8.49 -21.22 -15.69
CA THR A 14 9.87 -20.90 -15.31
C THR A 14 9.96 -19.54 -14.58
N ILE A 15 9.24 -18.53 -15.05
CA ILE A 15 9.20 -17.22 -14.41
C ILE A 15 8.57 -17.33 -13.02
N ILE A 16 7.42 -18.01 -12.89
CA ILE A 16 6.74 -18.21 -11.61
C ILE A 16 7.65 -18.94 -10.63
N GLY A 17 8.30 -20.04 -11.04
CA GLY A 17 9.24 -20.79 -10.21
C GLY A 17 10.46 -19.96 -9.78
N SER A 18 10.99 -19.12 -10.68
CA SER A 18 12.11 -18.24 -10.36
C SER A 18 11.73 -17.17 -9.33
N VAL A 19 10.51 -16.62 -9.44
CA VAL A 19 9.98 -15.65 -8.47
C VAL A 19 9.71 -16.34 -7.14
N ALA A 20 9.08 -17.52 -7.13
CA ALA A 20 8.84 -18.29 -5.91
C ALA A 20 10.15 -18.54 -5.15
N HIS A 21 11.18 -19.00 -5.84
CA HIS A 21 12.52 -19.21 -5.25
C HIS A 21 13.08 -17.91 -4.65
N ALA A 22 12.98 -16.79 -5.36
CA ALA A 22 13.44 -15.48 -4.88
C ALA A 22 12.65 -14.98 -3.64
N LEU A 23 11.40 -15.39 -3.51
CA LEU A 23 10.53 -15.11 -2.36
C LEU A 23 10.68 -16.15 -1.23
N GLN A 24 11.60 -17.10 -1.36
CA GLN A 24 11.78 -18.22 -0.43
C GLN A 24 10.50 -19.05 -0.25
N SER A 25 9.72 -19.18 -1.31
CA SER A 25 8.50 -19.97 -1.41
C SER A 25 8.69 -21.10 -2.42
N GLU A 26 7.78 -22.05 -2.43
CA GLU A 26 7.72 -23.13 -3.40
C GLU A 26 6.48 -22.97 -4.28
N ALA A 27 6.65 -23.30 -5.58
CA ALA A 27 5.60 -23.23 -6.59
C ALA A 27 5.41 -24.64 -7.15
N ASP A 28 4.35 -25.31 -6.74
CA ASP A 28 3.99 -26.68 -7.12
C ASP A 28 2.46 -26.88 -7.11
N ASP A 29 2.01 -28.12 -7.36
CA ASP A 29 0.59 -28.49 -7.41
C ASP A 29 -0.13 -28.32 -6.04
N GLU A 30 0.62 -28.37 -4.94
CA GLU A 30 0.08 -28.16 -3.59
C GLU A 30 0.07 -26.67 -3.22
N ARG A 31 0.97 -25.89 -3.81
CA ARG A 31 1.12 -24.44 -3.61
C ARG A 31 1.11 -23.70 -4.96
N PRO A 32 -0.02 -23.73 -5.66
CA PRO A 32 -0.12 -23.21 -7.03
C PRO A 32 -0.26 -21.68 -7.12
N ILE A 33 -0.37 -20.98 -5.98
CA ILE A 33 -0.54 -19.53 -5.92
C ILE A 33 0.71 -18.90 -5.30
N ILE A 34 1.39 -18.05 -6.05
CA ILE A 34 2.60 -17.34 -5.63
C ILE A 34 2.31 -15.85 -5.63
N SER A 35 2.20 -15.29 -4.44
CA SER A 35 1.95 -13.86 -4.22
C SER A 35 3.14 -13.23 -3.50
N GLY A 36 3.57 -12.05 -3.94
CA GLY A 36 4.64 -11.33 -3.26
C GLY A 36 5.13 -10.10 -4.01
N GLU A 37 6.23 -9.53 -3.51
CA GLU A 37 6.91 -8.40 -4.15
C GLU A 37 8.18 -8.88 -4.83
N LEU A 38 8.36 -8.48 -6.09
CA LEU A 38 9.59 -8.77 -6.82
C LEU A 38 10.79 -8.13 -6.10
N PRO A 39 11.90 -8.86 -5.91
CA PRO A 39 13.10 -8.33 -5.26
C PRO A 39 13.68 -7.11 -5.95
N ILE A 40 13.46 -6.99 -7.26
CA ILE A 40 13.88 -5.83 -8.05
C ILE A 40 12.67 -4.94 -8.31
N GLY A 41 12.73 -3.71 -7.83
CA GLY A 41 11.72 -2.68 -8.04
C GLY A 41 10.49 -2.75 -7.14
N GLY A 42 10.35 -3.79 -6.29
CA GLY A 42 9.22 -3.91 -5.35
C GLY A 42 7.87 -3.95 -6.07
N HIS A 43 7.82 -4.57 -7.24
CA HIS A 43 6.58 -4.71 -8.01
C HIS A 43 5.78 -5.88 -7.47
N ARG A 44 4.47 -5.72 -7.34
CA ARG A 44 3.59 -6.81 -6.91
C ARG A 44 3.51 -7.87 -7.99
N PHE A 45 3.74 -9.11 -7.62
CA PHE A 45 3.66 -10.29 -8.46
C PHE A 45 2.55 -11.21 -7.96
N GLU A 46 1.78 -11.75 -8.89
CA GLU A 46 0.83 -12.82 -8.65
C GLU A 46 1.01 -13.85 -9.74
N GLY A 47 1.42 -15.04 -9.38
CA GLY A 47 1.60 -16.20 -10.26
C GLY A 47 0.64 -17.32 -9.89
N LEU A 48 0.06 -17.94 -10.90
CA LEU A 48 -0.90 -19.03 -10.76
C LEU A 48 -0.46 -20.21 -11.60
N LEU A 49 -0.44 -21.41 -11.00
CA LEU A 49 -0.14 -22.67 -11.67
C LEU A 49 -1.37 -23.59 -11.72
N PRO A 50 -1.42 -24.61 -12.56
CA PRO A 50 -2.38 -25.69 -12.42
C PRO A 50 -2.29 -26.30 -11.01
N PRO A 51 -3.38 -26.76 -10.41
CA PRO A 51 -4.74 -26.93 -10.97
C PRO A 51 -5.66 -25.71 -10.89
N VAL A 52 -5.24 -24.57 -10.30
CA VAL A 52 -6.12 -23.40 -10.12
C VAL A 52 -6.35 -22.62 -11.42
N VAL A 53 -5.50 -22.83 -12.41
CA VAL A 53 -5.63 -22.31 -13.79
C VAL A 53 -5.37 -23.42 -14.79
N ALA A 54 -5.89 -23.29 -16.00
CA ALA A 54 -5.64 -24.25 -17.07
C ALA A 54 -4.20 -24.21 -17.62
N SER A 55 -3.54 -23.06 -17.53
CA SER A 55 -2.17 -22.83 -17.97
C SER A 55 -1.49 -21.81 -17.06
N PRO A 56 -0.18 -21.95 -16.81
CA PRO A 56 0.57 -21.00 -15.99
C PRO A 56 0.32 -19.56 -16.41
N THR A 57 -0.04 -18.72 -15.46
CA THR A 57 -0.42 -17.33 -15.68
C THR A 57 0.17 -16.45 -14.59
N PHE A 58 0.66 -15.27 -14.91
CA PHE A 58 1.10 -14.33 -13.89
C PHE A 58 0.77 -12.88 -14.27
N THR A 59 0.73 -12.04 -13.26
CA THR A 59 0.62 -10.59 -13.43
C THR A 59 1.70 -9.87 -12.64
N ILE A 60 2.17 -8.74 -13.19
CA ILE A 60 3.08 -7.83 -12.53
C ILE A 60 2.41 -6.46 -12.45
N ARG A 61 2.07 -6.02 -11.23
CA ARG A 61 1.59 -4.67 -11.00
C ARG A 61 2.75 -3.78 -10.62
N ARG A 62 3.09 -2.85 -11.50
CA ARG A 62 4.18 -1.91 -11.26
C ARG A 62 3.85 -1.00 -10.08
N ARG A 63 4.81 -0.89 -9.15
CA ARG A 63 4.75 0.12 -8.09
C ARG A 63 4.78 1.51 -8.73
N ALA A 64 3.97 2.44 -8.23
CA ALA A 64 3.98 3.81 -8.71
C ALA A 64 5.40 4.41 -8.61
N SER A 65 5.92 4.94 -9.71
CA SER A 65 7.30 5.44 -9.77
C SER A 65 7.42 6.90 -9.33
N ARG A 66 6.33 7.67 -9.37
CA ARG A 66 6.31 9.11 -9.10
C ARG A 66 5.44 9.44 -7.89
N LEU A 67 5.95 10.25 -6.98
CA LEU A 67 5.15 11.00 -6.03
C LEU A 67 4.58 12.21 -6.76
N LEU A 68 3.27 12.40 -6.69
CA LEU A 68 2.58 13.56 -7.22
C LEU A 68 2.22 14.47 -6.04
N PRO A 69 2.84 15.65 -5.88
CA PRO A 69 2.44 16.63 -4.87
C PRO A 69 0.99 17.09 -5.11
N LEU A 70 0.32 17.63 -4.08
CA LEU A 70 -1.03 18.18 -4.25
C LEU A 70 -1.09 19.30 -5.30
N ASP A 71 0.00 20.06 -5.47
CA ASP A 71 0.09 21.11 -6.47
C ASP A 71 0.02 20.56 -7.91
N ASP A 72 0.58 19.38 -8.16
CA ASP A 72 0.44 18.70 -9.47
C ASP A 72 -1.03 18.34 -9.76
N TYR A 73 -1.80 17.92 -8.74
CA TYR A 73 -3.24 17.64 -8.88
C TYR A 73 -4.03 18.92 -9.25
N ILE A 74 -3.62 20.08 -8.71
CA ILE A 74 -4.24 21.36 -9.05
C ILE A 74 -3.86 21.74 -10.49
N ALA A 75 -2.60 21.68 -10.84
CA ALA A 75 -2.10 22.00 -12.17
C ALA A 75 -2.74 21.14 -13.28
N ASP A 76 -2.90 19.84 -13.00
CA ASP A 76 -3.55 18.88 -13.90
C ASP A 76 -5.10 18.95 -13.87
N LYS A 77 -5.68 19.88 -13.07
CA LYS A 77 -7.13 20.07 -12.91
C LYS A 77 -7.88 18.82 -12.40
N VAL A 78 -7.19 17.93 -11.71
CA VAL A 78 -7.77 16.79 -11.02
C VAL A 78 -8.38 17.21 -9.67
N MET A 79 -7.82 18.27 -9.08
CA MET A 79 -8.28 18.86 -7.82
C MET A 79 -8.36 20.38 -7.94
N THR A 80 -9.30 21.00 -7.24
CA THR A 80 -9.38 22.46 -7.14
C THR A 80 -8.51 22.97 -5.98
N GLU A 81 -8.10 24.25 -6.06
CA GLU A 81 -7.43 24.95 -4.94
C GLU A 81 -8.19 24.83 -3.61
N ALA A 82 -9.53 24.96 -3.66
CA ALA A 82 -10.37 24.86 -2.48
C ALA A 82 -10.28 23.46 -1.84
N GLN A 83 -10.27 22.40 -2.65
CA GLN A 83 -10.12 21.03 -2.16
C GLN A 83 -8.73 20.78 -1.54
N ALA A 84 -7.67 21.27 -2.18
CA ALA A 84 -6.31 21.18 -1.63
C ALA A 84 -6.19 21.95 -0.31
N THR A 85 -6.81 23.12 -0.21
CA THR A 85 -6.85 23.92 1.03
C THR A 85 -7.55 23.16 2.16
N VAL A 86 -8.64 22.45 1.88
CA VAL A 86 -9.34 21.61 2.88
C VAL A 86 -8.42 20.49 3.37
N ILE A 87 -7.70 19.80 2.47
CA ILE A 87 -6.77 18.74 2.82
C ILE A 87 -5.64 19.30 3.70
N ARG A 88 -5.01 20.41 3.29
CA ARG A 88 -3.92 21.05 4.06
C ARG A 88 -4.41 21.51 5.45
N SER A 89 -5.63 22.05 5.51
CA SER A 89 -6.25 22.40 6.80
C SER A 89 -6.50 21.17 7.68
N ALA A 90 -6.96 20.06 7.11
CA ALA A 90 -7.15 18.80 7.84
C ALA A 90 -5.82 18.29 8.40
N ILE A 91 -4.74 18.34 7.61
CA ILE A 91 -3.39 17.95 8.03
C ILE A 91 -2.90 18.81 9.20
N ALA A 92 -3.03 20.15 9.08
CA ALA A 92 -2.60 21.10 10.09
C ALA A 92 -3.36 20.93 11.42
N ASN A 93 -4.63 20.59 11.35
CA ASN A 93 -5.47 20.31 12.52
C ASN A 93 -5.42 18.87 13.01
N ARG A 94 -4.50 18.06 12.48
CA ARG A 94 -4.35 16.62 12.82
C ARG A 94 -5.66 15.83 12.70
N LEU A 95 -6.47 16.13 11.70
CA LEU A 95 -7.67 15.34 11.42
C LEU A 95 -7.29 14.03 10.74
N ASN A 96 -8.04 12.97 11.04
CA ASN A 96 -7.87 11.69 10.36
C ASN A 96 -8.49 11.78 8.95
N ILE A 97 -7.78 11.30 7.96
CA ILE A 97 -8.16 11.37 6.55
C ILE A 97 -8.43 9.96 6.02
N VAL A 98 -9.64 9.75 5.51
CA VAL A 98 -10.03 8.51 4.84
C VAL A 98 -10.23 8.81 3.35
N ILE A 99 -9.53 8.07 2.49
CA ILE A 99 -9.61 8.21 1.04
C ILE A 99 -10.39 7.01 0.49
N ALA A 100 -11.60 7.24 0.01
CA ALA A 100 -12.49 6.22 -0.52
C ALA A 100 -12.54 6.26 -2.05
N GLY A 101 -12.63 5.09 -2.69
CA GLY A 101 -12.75 5.01 -4.15
C GLY A 101 -12.58 3.59 -4.69
N GLY A 102 -12.98 3.37 -5.93
CA GLY A 102 -12.84 2.08 -6.60
C GLY A 102 -11.39 1.68 -6.87
N THR A 103 -11.19 0.43 -7.28
CA THR A 103 -9.88 -0.07 -7.71
C THR A 103 -9.35 0.74 -8.89
N GLY A 104 -8.07 1.15 -8.81
CA GLY A 104 -7.44 1.95 -9.86
C GLY A 104 -7.85 3.42 -9.92
N SER A 105 -8.65 3.93 -8.97
CA SER A 105 -9.08 5.34 -8.94
C SER A 105 -7.97 6.31 -8.47
N GLY A 106 -6.81 5.82 -8.05
CA GLY A 106 -5.70 6.64 -7.59
C GLY A 106 -5.67 6.89 -6.07
N LYS A 107 -6.41 6.10 -5.26
CA LYS A 107 -6.42 6.24 -3.79
C LYS A 107 -5.02 6.28 -3.18
N THR A 108 -4.21 5.27 -3.48
CA THR A 108 -2.83 5.18 -2.95
C THR A 108 -1.95 6.34 -3.44
N THR A 109 -2.19 6.83 -4.68
CA THR A 109 -1.46 7.97 -5.21
C THR A 109 -1.80 9.25 -4.44
N LEU A 110 -3.09 9.47 -4.16
CA LEU A 110 -3.53 10.61 -3.35
C LEU A 110 -3.06 10.46 -1.88
N ALA A 111 -3.12 9.24 -1.31
CA ALA A 111 -2.60 8.98 0.04
C ALA A 111 -1.12 9.35 0.14
N ASN A 112 -0.30 8.99 -0.85
CA ASN A 112 1.10 9.36 -0.91
C ASN A 112 1.31 10.89 -0.98
N ALA A 113 0.46 11.61 -1.74
CA ALA A 113 0.51 13.08 -1.78
C ALA A 113 0.18 13.70 -0.41
N VAL A 114 -0.86 13.19 0.26
CA VAL A 114 -1.24 13.65 1.60
C VAL A 114 -0.15 13.34 2.62
N ILE A 115 0.48 12.17 2.56
CA ILE A 115 1.60 11.79 3.45
C ILE A 115 2.81 12.71 3.22
N ALA A 116 3.11 13.06 1.97
CA ALA A 116 4.20 14.00 1.66
C ALA A 116 3.94 15.39 2.26
N GLU A 117 2.71 15.91 2.19
CA GLU A 117 2.32 17.16 2.85
C GLU A 117 2.41 17.06 4.39
N ILE A 118 2.03 15.91 4.97
CA ILE A 118 2.17 15.66 6.42
C ILE A 118 3.65 15.76 6.82
N ILE A 119 4.54 15.07 6.10
CA ILE A 119 5.98 15.06 6.39
C ILE A 119 6.56 16.47 6.28
N ALA A 120 6.17 17.23 5.25
CA ALA A 120 6.62 18.60 5.05
C ALA A 120 6.17 19.54 6.19
N SER A 121 4.97 19.32 6.73
CA SER A 121 4.39 20.16 7.80
C SER A 121 4.80 19.73 9.21
N ALA A 122 5.20 18.48 9.41
CA ALA A 122 5.57 17.92 10.70
C ALA A 122 6.69 16.87 10.55
N PRO A 123 7.91 17.30 10.21
CA PRO A 123 9.03 16.41 9.89
C PRO A 123 9.49 15.55 11.09
N ASP A 124 9.25 16.00 12.30
CA ASP A 124 9.65 15.30 13.54
C ASP A 124 8.64 14.23 13.98
N ASP A 125 7.44 14.21 13.37
CA ASP A 125 6.41 13.24 13.73
C ASP A 125 6.89 11.80 13.47
N ARG A 126 6.69 10.92 14.46
CA ARG A 126 6.93 9.48 14.29
C ARG A 126 5.79 8.85 13.51
N MET A 127 6.11 8.41 12.29
CA MET A 127 5.18 7.78 11.38
C MET A 127 5.21 6.26 11.56
N VAL A 128 4.08 5.63 11.83
CA VAL A 128 3.96 4.16 11.76
C VAL A 128 3.02 3.80 10.63
N ILE A 129 3.55 3.08 9.66
CA ILE A 129 2.89 2.75 8.40
C ILE A 129 2.62 1.24 8.38
N LEU A 130 1.38 0.88 8.09
CA LEU A 130 0.93 -0.51 8.02
C LEU A 130 0.36 -0.80 6.64
N GLU A 131 0.83 -1.86 6.01
CA GLU A 131 0.41 -2.26 4.66
C GLU A 131 0.40 -3.77 4.51
N ASP A 132 -0.46 -4.26 3.63
CA ASP A 132 -0.38 -5.64 3.13
C ASP A 132 0.75 -5.77 2.11
N THR A 133 0.87 -4.78 1.25
CA THR A 133 1.91 -4.68 0.21
C THR A 133 2.46 -3.27 0.24
N ALA A 134 3.77 -3.10 0.18
CA ALA A 134 4.43 -1.80 0.28
C ALA A 134 4.13 -0.91 -0.95
N GLU A 135 3.10 -0.09 -0.88
CA GLU A 135 2.70 0.90 -1.89
C GLU A 135 2.94 2.34 -1.42
N ILE A 136 2.92 2.56 -0.10
CA ILE A 136 3.15 3.88 0.49
C ILE A 136 4.63 4.25 0.40
N ARG A 137 4.87 5.51 0.08
CA ARG A 137 6.19 6.13 0.05
C ARG A 137 6.30 7.14 1.17
N CYS A 138 7.02 6.78 2.20
CA CYS A 138 7.29 7.65 3.31
C CYS A 138 8.77 8.04 3.33
N ALA A 139 9.04 9.32 3.21
CA ALA A 139 10.39 9.90 3.31
C ALA A 139 10.67 10.48 4.69
N ALA A 140 9.83 10.22 5.70
CA ALA A 140 10.07 10.66 7.07
C ALA A 140 11.30 9.94 7.65
N GLU A 141 12.18 10.69 8.32
CA GLU A 141 13.36 10.12 8.99
C GLU A 141 12.97 9.19 10.14
N ASN A 142 11.88 9.52 10.85
CA ASN A 142 11.35 8.72 11.95
C ASN A 142 10.13 7.91 11.50
N ALA A 143 10.36 6.92 10.64
CA ALA A 143 9.31 6.04 10.14
C ALA A 143 9.54 4.58 10.52
N VAL A 144 8.46 3.87 10.84
CA VAL A 144 8.43 2.41 11.01
C VAL A 144 7.41 1.84 10.05
N CYS A 145 7.85 0.98 9.13
CA CYS A 145 6.99 0.29 8.19
C CYS A 145 6.74 -1.15 8.67
N LEU A 146 5.47 -1.52 8.75
CA LEU A 146 5.00 -2.82 9.19
C LEU A 146 4.19 -3.45 8.05
N HIS A 147 4.45 -4.72 7.76
CA HIS A 147 3.74 -5.47 6.74
C HIS A 147 3.04 -6.69 7.34
N THR A 148 1.89 -7.03 6.80
CA THR A 148 1.21 -8.29 7.11
C THR A 148 2.01 -9.48 6.56
N SER A 149 1.72 -10.64 7.09
CA SER A 149 2.25 -11.92 6.59
C SER A 149 1.15 -12.98 6.73
N ASP A 150 1.40 -14.18 6.27
CA ASP A 150 0.46 -15.30 6.38
C ASP A 150 0.01 -15.58 7.83
N THR A 151 0.83 -15.20 8.80
CA THR A 151 0.57 -15.43 10.24
C THR A 151 0.26 -14.16 11.04
N ILE A 152 0.44 -12.97 10.45
CA ILE A 152 0.27 -11.68 11.12
C ILE A 152 -0.68 -10.80 10.30
N ASP A 153 -1.88 -10.62 10.80
CA ASP A 153 -2.89 -9.78 10.17
C ASP A 153 -2.76 -8.29 10.54
N MET A 154 -3.48 -7.45 9.81
CA MET A 154 -3.51 -6.00 10.00
C MET A 154 -3.98 -5.61 11.42
N ALA A 155 -4.95 -6.32 11.99
CA ALA A 155 -5.48 -6.03 13.32
C ALA A 155 -4.42 -6.28 14.41
N ARG A 156 -3.58 -7.30 14.25
CA ARG A 156 -2.45 -7.59 15.14
C ARG A 156 -1.36 -6.53 15.01
N LEU A 157 -1.04 -6.08 13.80
CA LEU A 157 -0.09 -4.98 13.56
C LEU A 157 -0.59 -3.69 14.21
N LEU A 158 -1.86 -3.32 14.04
CA LEU A 158 -2.46 -2.15 14.67
C LEU A 158 -2.34 -2.18 16.20
N LYS A 159 -2.59 -3.33 16.83
CA LYS A 159 -2.39 -3.48 18.28
C LYS A 159 -0.92 -3.28 18.69
N SER A 160 0.02 -3.77 17.89
CA SER A 160 1.45 -3.62 18.14
C SER A 160 1.90 -2.16 17.99
N THR A 161 1.34 -1.46 17.01
CA THR A 161 1.61 -0.04 16.71
C THR A 161 1.44 0.86 17.93
N MET A 162 0.44 0.60 18.78
CA MET A 162 0.20 1.39 20.01
C MET A 162 1.38 1.39 20.98
N ARG A 163 2.29 0.40 20.88
CA ARG A 163 3.49 0.29 21.72
C ARG A 163 4.72 0.94 21.09
N LEU A 164 4.62 1.38 19.84
CA LEU A 164 5.70 2.04 19.11
C LEU A 164 5.74 3.56 19.30
N ARG A 165 4.82 4.11 20.11
CA ARG A 165 4.66 5.54 20.37
C ARG A 165 4.51 6.35 19.08
N PRO A 166 3.53 6.03 18.21
CA PRO A 166 3.33 6.76 16.99
C PRO A 166 2.76 8.16 17.26
N ASP A 167 3.24 9.17 16.51
CA ASP A 167 2.56 10.46 16.42
C ASP A 167 1.47 10.40 15.36
N ARG A 168 1.68 9.59 14.30
CA ARG A 168 0.69 9.33 13.25
C ARG A 168 0.67 7.87 12.84
N ILE A 169 -0.53 7.33 12.67
CA ILE A 169 -0.76 5.96 12.20
C ILE A 169 -1.34 6.02 10.79
N ILE A 170 -0.61 5.44 9.84
CA ILE A 170 -0.99 5.37 8.43
C ILE A 170 -1.26 3.91 8.07
N VAL A 171 -2.41 3.65 7.45
CA VAL A 171 -2.76 2.31 6.97
C VAL A 171 -3.01 2.39 5.47
N GLY A 172 -2.25 1.62 4.69
CA GLY A 172 -2.33 1.66 3.24
C GLY A 172 -3.73 1.38 2.72
N GLU A 173 -4.34 0.32 3.22
CA GLU A 173 -5.75 0.00 2.99
C GLU A 173 -6.31 -0.71 4.22
N VAL A 174 -7.50 -0.31 4.65
CA VAL A 174 -8.17 -0.97 5.76
C VAL A 174 -9.41 -1.72 5.27
N ARG A 175 -9.54 -2.96 5.72
CA ARG A 175 -10.65 -3.86 5.39
C ARG A 175 -11.22 -4.47 6.66
N ASP A 176 -12.49 -4.86 6.61
CA ASP A 176 -13.18 -5.67 7.63
C ASP A 176 -12.96 -5.17 9.08
N GLY A 177 -12.69 -6.09 9.98
CA GLY A 177 -12.50 -5.81 11.42
C GLY A 177 -11.31 -4.90 11.75
N ALA A 178 -10.32 -4.76 10.87
CA ALA A 178 -9.20 -3.85 11.05
C ALA A 178 -9.64 -2.37 11.07
N ALA A 179 -10.72 -2.02 10.34
CA ALA A 179 -11.29 -0.67 10.34
C ALA A 179 -11.68 -0.19 11.74
N LEU A 180 -12.37 -1.04 12.50
CA LEU A 180 -12.75 -0.69 13.87
C LEU A 180 -11.53 -0.54 14.79
N THR A 181 -10.52 -1.37 14.61
CA THR A 181 -9.27 -1.29 15.38
C THR A 181 -8.52 0.00 15.09
N LEU A 182 -8.46 0.42 13.83
CA LEU A 182 -7.86 1.70 13.41
C LEU A 182 -8.62 2.89 14.00
N LEU A 183 -9.94 2.91 13.91
CA LEU A 183 -10.77 3.99 14.47
C LEU A 183 -10.57 4.11 15.99
N LYS A 184 -10.46 2.99 16.71
CA LYS A 184 -10.13 3.00 18.13
C LYS A 184 -8.74 3.59 18.40
N ALA A 185 -7.72 3.20 17.61
CA ALA A 185 -6.37 3.74 17.72
C ALA A 185 -6.34 5.26 17.52
N TRP A 186 -7.00 5.76 16.49
CA TRP A 186 -7.12 7.18 16.24
C TRP A 186 -7.86 7.95 17.34
N ASN A 187 -8.91 7.33 17.93
CA ASN A 187 -9.69 7.95 19.00
C ASN A 187 -8.97 7.93 20.36
N THR A 188 -7.93 7.12 20.52
CA THR A 188 -7.22 6.95 21.81
C THR A 188 -5.91 7.73 21.89
N GLY A 189 -5.77 8.80 21.14
CA GLY A 189 -4.64 9.73 21.27
C GLY A 189 -3.64 9.75 20.13
N HIS A 190 -3.97 9.15 18.98
CA HIS A 190 -3.12 9.15 17.78
C HIS A 190 -3.85 9.77 16.56
N PRO A 191 -4.25 11.06 16.62
CA PRO A 191 -4.95 11.74 15.52
C PRO A 191 -4.02 12.07 14.35
N GLY A 192 -4.61 12.41 13.21
CA GLY A 192 -3.86 12.85 12.03
C GLY A 192 -3.32 11.71 11.18
N GLY A 193 -3.97 10.54 11.27
CA GLY A 193 -3.66 9.40 10.43
C GLY A 193 -4.31 9.47 9.04
N VAL A 194 -3.88 8.57 8.15
CA VAL A 194 -4.40 8.44 6.79
C VAL A 194 -4.67 6.97 6.50
N THR A 195 -5.78 6.69 5.83
CA THR A 195 -6.07 5.35 5.30
C THR A 195 -6.84 5.42 4.00
N THR A 196 -6.83 4.30 3.23
CA THR A 196 -7.71 4.12 2.07
C THR A 196 -8.73 2.99 2.31
N VAL A 197 -9.86 3.07 1.64
CA VAL A 197 -10.94 2.04 1.64
C VAL A 197 -11.49 1.82 0.23
#